data_b34adfa16ad76018be8ec15ee8992cc3
#
_entry.id   b34adfa16ad76018be8ec15ee8992cc3
#
_cell.length_a   1.000
_cell.length_b   1.000
_cell.length_c   1.000
_cell.angle_alpha   90.00
_cell.angle_beta   90.00
_cell.angle_gamma   90.00
#
_symmetry.space_group_name_H-M   'P 1'
#
loop_
_entity.id
_entity.type
_entity.pdbx_description
1 polymer ?
#
loop_
_entity_poly.entity_id
_entity_poly.type
_entity_poly.pdbx_seq_one_letter_code
_entity_poly.pdbx_strand_id
1 'polypeptide(L)'
;MIPTKVSLVTIVLLSFYLVSCTNGKQMAYFQDLADTTKIHSISTYPYTPVELQPNDQVQIIISSASPEASQFFNLMSSVKVSGVEGISTQTSFQNVYGVDMRGVISMPVLGDLNAIGVTTEQLKDRLVTELKEYLKEPIVSVRLVNFKVTIIGEVNRPQVIPVDGEKINVLQALGLAGDMSIYGNRVNVKVMRNLNDSMKVGFLNFNTTKALQSPFFQLHQNDVVYVEPYKTKSLRSESFSFWVPIILSVVTTVTLIAWRLGN
;
A
#
# COMPACT_ATOMS: atom_id res chain seq x y z
N MET A 1 11.20 -6.36 63.52
CA MET A 1 12.17 -7.13 62.71
C MET A 1 11.37 -7.81 61.61
N ILE A 2 11.55 -7.44 60.36
CA ILE A 2 10.86 -8.08 59.22
C ILE A 2 11.49 -9.46 59.04
N PRO A 3 10.72 -10.55 59.06
CA PRO A 3 11.31 -11.89 58.95
C PRO A 3 11.98 -12.04 57.58
N THR A 4 13.21 -12.50 57.57
CA THR A 4 14.10 -12.64 56.40
C THR A 4 13.47 -13.36 55.21
N LYS A 5 12.52 -14.25 55.45
CA LYS A 5 11.78 -15.01 54.46
C LYS A 5 10.81 -14.12 53.64
N VAL A 6 10.18 -13.13 54.25
CA VAL A 6 9.28 -12.18 53.52
C VAL A 6 10.08 -11.23 52.65
N SER A 7 11.25 -10.81 53.12
CA SER A 7 12.14 -9.97 52.32
C SER A 7 12.65 -10.64 51.07
N LEU A 8 12.91 -11.96 51.11
CA LEU A 8 13.37 -12.73 49.94
C LEU A 8 12.27 -12.89 48.86
N VAL A 9 11.04 -13.12 49.31
CA VAL A 9 9.89 -13.26 48.37
C VAL A 9 9.56 -11.93 47.69
N THR A 10 9.63 -10.80 48.42
CA THR A 10 9.42 -9.45 47.83
C THR A 10 10.53 -9.07 46.86
N ILE A 11 11.78 -9.44 47.10
CA ILE A 11 12.90 -9.20 46.17
C ILE A 11 12.75 -10.05 44.89
N VAL A 12 12.33 -11.30 44.97
CA VAL A 12 12.08 -12.16 43.83
C VAL A 12 10.90 -11.68 43.01
N LEU A 13 9.82 -11.18 43.64
CA LEU A 13 8.70 -10.54 42.93
C LEU A 13 9.10 -9.26 42.24
N LEU A 14 9.93 -8.43 42.88
CA LEU A 14 10.43 -7.18 42.32
C LEU A 14 11.38 -7.42 41.14
N SER A 15 12.19 -8.48 41.19
CA SER A 15 13.09 -8.83 40.07
C SER A 15 12.33 -9.28 38.80
N PHE A 16 11.14 -9.86 38.94
CA PHE A 16 10.28 -10.20 37.80
C PHE A 16 9.72 -8.99 37.05
N TYR A 17 9.56 -7.84 37.73
CA TYR A 17 9.11 -6.60 37.09
C TYR A 17 10.19 -5.92 36.23
N LEU A 18 11.47 -6.24 36.46
CA LEU A 18 12.58 -5.59 35.75
C LEU A 18 12.92 -6.23 34.39
N VAL A 19 12.30 -7.34 34.01
CA VAL A 19 12.59 -8.09 32.76
C VAL A 19 11.70 -7.67 31.58
N SER A 20 10.87 -6.63 31.73
CA SER A 20 10.02 -6.13 30.64
C SER A 20 10.78 -5.20 29.69
N CYS A 21 11.80 -5.73 28.99
CA CYS A 21 12.41 -5.03 27.85
C CYS A 21 11.59 -5.24 26.59
N THR A 22 10.81 -4.24 26.22
CA THR A 22 10.16 -4.21 24.90
C THR A 22 11.20 -3.89 23.81
N ASN A 23 11.31 -4.77 22.83
CA ASN A 23 12.18 -4.60 21.66
C ASN A 23 11.62 -3.51 20.73
N GLY A 24 11.85 -2.23 21.06
CA GLY A 24 11.45 -1.08 20.24
C GLY A 24 12.14 -0.99 18.87
N LYS A 25 13.22 -1.75 18.67
CA LYS A 25 14.00 -1.77 17.42
C LYS A 25 13.24 -2.27 16.19
N GLN A 26 12.12 -2.97 16.36
CA GLN A 26 11.38 -3.52 15.20
C GLN A 26 10.39 -2.54 14.57
N MET A 27 10.21 -1.34 15.15
CA MET A 27 9.22 -0.36 14.66
C MET A 27 9.80 0.68 13.70
N ALA A 28 11.12 0.85 13.63
CA ALA A 28 11.73 1.84 12.77
C ALA A 28 11.96 1.29 11.35
N TYR A 29 11.83 2.15 10.36
CA TYR A 29 12.21 1.88 8.98
C TYR A 29 13.73 2.03 8.81
N PHE A 30 14.32 1.31 7.86
CA PHE A 30 15.69 1.50 7.36
C PHE A 30 16.77 1.55 8.46
N GLN A 31 16.73 0.58 9.37
CA GLN A 31 17.64 0.50 10.52
C GLN A 31 19.10 0.19 10.12
N ASP A 32 19.32 -0.16 8.87
CA ASP A 32 20.65 -0.37 8.28
C ASP A 32 21.38 0.94 7.93
N LEU A 33 20.71 2.10 8.03
CA LEU A 33 21.31 3.42 7.89
C LEU A 33 21.84 3.90 9.26
N ALA A 34 23.00 3.38 9.65
CA ALA A 34 23.56 3.61 10.99
C ALA A 34 24.08 5.04 11.22
N ASP A 35 24.56 5.71 10.15
CA ASP A 35 25.13 7.06 10.25
C ASP A 35 24.12 8.09 9.74
N THR A 36 23.46 8.78 10.68
CA THR A 36 22.45 9.81 10.39
C THR A 36 23.05 11.16 9.97
N THR A 37 24.39 11.29 10.00
CA THR A 37 25.07 12.54 9.66
C THR A 37 25.50 12.62 8.19
N LYS A 38 25.43 11.50 7.48
CA LYS A 38 25.84 11.40 6.06
C LYS A 38 24.68 11.23 5.14
N ILE A 39 24.83 11.76 3.91
CA ILE A 39 23.91 11.47 2.80
C ILE A 39 24.23 10.08 2.27
N HIS A 40 23.25 9.20 2.30
CA HIS A 40 23.35 7.85 1.73
C HIS A 40 22.71 7.83 0.34
N SER A 41 23.46 7.49 -0.67
CA SER A 41 22.93 7.22 -2.01
C SER A 41 22.56 5.74 -2.11
N ILE A 42 21.26 5.47 -2.29
CA ILE A 42 20.73 4.11 -2.38
C ILE A 42 20.22 3.93 -3.81
N SER A 43 20.70 2.89 -4.50
CA SER A 43 20.12 2.51 -5.78
C SER A 43 18.72 1.97 -5.56
N THR A 44 17.74 2.51 -6.27
CA THR A 44 16.37 2.01 -6.28
C THR A 44 16.13 1.16 -7.52
N TYR A 45 15.12 0.28 -7.47
CA TYR A 45 14.70 -0.43 -8.68
C TYR A 45 14.21 0.58 -9.72
N PRO A 46 14.65 0.47 -10.99
CA PRO A 46 14.21 1.37 -12.05
C PRO A 46 12.69 1.35 -12.19
N TYR A 47 12.10 2.52 -12.39
CA TYR A 47 10.68 2.59 -12.69
C TYR A 47 10.41 1.95 -14.07
N THR A 48 9.48 1.01 -14.10
CA THR A 48 8.95 0.45 -15.33
C THR A 48 7.57 1.06 -15.58
N PRO A 49 7.33 1.73 -16.71
CA PRO A 49 6.01 2.27 -17.04
C PRO A 49 4.95 1.17 -17.01
N VAL A 50 3.76 1.54 -16.56
CA VAL A 50 2.61 0.62 -16.52
C VAL A 50 2.12 0.38 -17.94
N GLU A 51 1.98 -0.88 -18.33
CA GLU A 51 1.37 -1.30 -19.58
C GLU A 51 -0.13 -1.43 -19.41
N LEU A 52 -0.88 -0.98 -20.41
CA LEU A 52 -2.33 -1.06 -20.43
C LEU A 52 -2.79 -2.50 -20.49
N GLN A 53 -3.83 -2.81 -19.72
CA GLN A 53 -4.43 -4.14 -19.58
C GLN A 53 -5.92 -4.09 -19.91
N PRO A 54 -6.56 -5.23 -20.20
CA PRO A 54 -8.01 -5.31 -20.33
C PRO A 54 -8.72 -4.75 -19.08
N ASN A 55 -9.81 -4.03 -19.30
CA ASN A 55 -10.59 -3.27 -18.31
C ASN A 55 -9.92 -2.01 -17.78
N ASP A 56 -8.77 -1.60 -18.28
CA ASP A 56 -8.23 -0.28 -18.00
C ASP A 56 -9.12 0.82 -18.62
N GLN A 57 -9.19 1.94 -17.94
CA GLN A 57 -9.89 3.13 -18.41
C GLN A 57 -8.90 4.26 -18.65
N VAL A 58 -8.85 4.73 -19.87
CA VAL A 58 -7.90 5.72 -20.33
C VAL A 58 -8.65 6.99 -20.72
N GLN A 59 -8.30 8.09 -20.11
CA GLN A 59 -8.73 9.40 -20.58
C GLN A 59 -7.84 9.83 -21.74
N ILE A 60 -8.44 10.13 -22.87
CA ILE A 60 -7.74 10.62 -24.06
C ILE A 60 -8.32 11.98 -24.44
N ILE A 61 -7.51 13.01 -24.36
CA ILE A 61 -7.89 14.39 -24.73
C ILE A 61 -7.08 14.78 -25.95
N ILE A 62 -7.78 15.17 -27.01
CA ILE A 62 -7.19 15.57 -28.29
C ILE A 62 -7.48 17.06 -28.51
N SER A 63 -6.45 17.82 -28.76
CA SER A 63 -6.51 19.23 -29.12
C SER A 63 -5.74 19.51 -30.41
N SER A 64 -6.13 20.49 -31.17
CA SER A 64 -5.43 20.89 -32.39
C SER A 64 -5.53 22.40 -32.60
N ALA A 65 -4.85 22.91 -33.62
CA ALA A 65 -4.95 24.31 -34.03
C ALA A 65 -6.39 24.72 -34.43
N SER A 66 -7.23 23.76 -34.82
CA SER A 66 -8.68 23.95 -35.10
C SER A 66 -9.50 23.22 -34.03
N PRO A 67 -10.01 23.92 -33.00
CA PRO A 67 -10.79 23.30 -31.92
C PRO A 67 -12.04 22.57 -32.42
N GLU A 68 -12.70 23.08 -33.43
CA GLU A 68 -13.90 22.48 -34.05
C GLU A 68 -13.59 21.11 -34.68
N ALA A 69 -12.44 20.97 -35.34
CA ALA A 69 -12.02 19.70 -35.92
C ALA A 69 -11.66 18.68 -34.85
N SER A 70 -11.06 19.09 -33.72
CA SER A 70 -10.68 18.19 -32.63
C SER A 70 -11.88 17.67 -31.83
N GLN A 71 -13.03 18.38 -31.84
CA GLN A 71 -14.25 17.94 -31.13
C GLN A 71 -14.78 16.60 -31.64
N PHE A 72 -14.61 16.29 -32.92
CA PHE A 72 -15.06 15.01 -33.50
C PHE A 72 -14.34 13.78 -32.94
N PHE A 73 -13.15 13.97 -32.35
CA PHE A 73 -12.35 12.91 -31.77
C PHE A 73 -12.55 12.79 -30.24
N ASN A 74 -13.18 13.79 -29.63
CA ASN A 74 -13.44 13.79 -28.20
C ASN A 74 -14.88 13.35 -27.92
N LEU A 75 -15.06 12.16 -27.34
CA LEU A 75 -16.38 11.70 -26.90
C LEU A 75 -16.87 12.59 -25.76
N MET A 76 -18.11 13.07 -25.87
CA MET A 76 -18.78 13.75 -24.75
C MET A 76 -19.32 12.77 -23.69
N SER A 77 -18.78 11.57 -23.59
CA SER A 77 -19.22 10.60 -22.58
C SER A 77 -18.48 10.85 -21.26
N SER A 78 -19.24 11.23 -20.26
CA SER A 78 -18.75 11.30 -18.88
C SER A 78 -18.97 9.94 -18.22
N VAL A 79 -17.88 9.25 -17.87
CA VAL A 79 -17.92 8.07 -17.01
C VAL A 79 -17.81 8.53 -15.56
N LYS A 80 -18.80 8.20 -14.75
CA LYS A 80 -18.74 8.38 -13.31
C LYS A 80 -17.88 7.24 -12.75
N VAL A 81 -16.66 7.52 -12.35
CA VAL A 81 -15.87 6.56 -11.56
C VAL A 81 -16.38 6.65 -10.13
N SER A 82 -17.18 5.65 -9.73
CA SER A 82 -17.64 5.55 -8.34
C SER A 82 -16.44 5.22 -7.46
N GLY A 83 -16.04 6.18 -6.63
CA GLY A 83 -15.18 5.91 -5.48
C GLY A 83 -15.88 4.93 -4.53
N VAL A 84 -15.09 4.20 -3.77
CA VAL A 84 -15.56 3.32 -2.69
C VAL A 84 -16.52 4.11 -1.79
N GLU A 85 -17.67 3.51 -1.44
CA GLU A 85 -18.66 4.10 -0.55
C GLU A 85 -18.01 4.64 0.73
N GLY A 86 -18.11 5.95 0.93
CA GLY A 86 -17.57 6.64 2.11
C GLY A 86 -16.75 7.89 1.84
N ILE A 87 -16.24 8.11 0.61
CA ILE A 87 -15.57 9.36 0.23
C ILE A 87 -16.24 9.87 -1.04
N SER A 88 -17.09 10.87 -0.88
CA SER A 88 -17.87 11.50 -1.95
C SER A 88 -17.00 12.45 -2.79
N THR A 89 -15.93 11.96 -3.41
CA THR A 89 -15.26 12.66 -4.49
C THR A 89 -15.68 12.01 -5.81
N GLN A 90 -16.84 12.45 -6.31
CA GLN A 90 -17.26 12.10 -7.68
C GLN A 90 -16.41 12.91 -8.65
N THR A 91 -15.30 12.36 -9.05
CA THR A 91 -14.52 12.93 -10.16
C THR A 91 -15.13 12.40 -11.45
N SER A 92 -15.81 13.24 -12.21
CA SER A 92 -16.29 12.89 -13.54
C SER A 92 -15.19 13.19 -14.56
N PHE A 93 -14.67 12.15 -15.18
CA PHE A 93 -13.75 12.29 -16.30
C PHE A 93 -14.54 12.35 -17.62
N GLN A 94 -14.18 13.29 -18.49
CA GLN A 94 -14.67 13.32 -19.86
C GLN A 94 -13.69 12.59 -20.78
N ASN A 95 -14.15 12.11 -21.92
CA ASN A 95 -13.32 11.45 -22.92
C ASN A 95 -12.59 10.20 -22.40
N VAL A 96 -13.32 9.34 -21.66
CA VAL A 96 -12.79 8.11 -21.13
C VAL A 96 -13.12 6.95 -22.05
N TYR A 97 -12.11 6.20 -22.42
CA TYR A 97 -12.18 5.02 -23.28
C TYR A 97 -11.79 3.79 -22.47
N GLY A 98 -12.54 2.70 -22.62
CA GLY A 98 -12.21 1.42 -21.99
C GLY A 98 -11.36 0.56 -22.92
N VAL A 99 -10.38 -0.12 -22.34
CA VAL A 99 -9.66 -1.21 -23.00
C VAL A 99 -10.52 -2.46 -22.90
N ASP A 100 -10.98 -3.01 -24.01
CA ASP A 100 -11.83 -4.21 -24.04
C ASP A 100 -11.02 -5.48 -23.67
N MET A 101 -11.72 -6.64 -23.59
CA MET A 101 -11.08 -7.92 -23.25
C MET A 101 -10.07 -8.41 -24.31
N ARG A 102 -10.13 -7.87 -25.53
CA ARG A 102 -9.15 -8.14 -26.59
C ARG A 102 -7.95 -7.19 -26.54
N GLY A 103 -7.98 -6.21 -25.62
CA GLY A 103 -6.96 -5.20 -25.49
C GLY A 103 -7.10 -4.05 -26.49
N VAL A 104 -8.33 -3.78 -26.95
CA VAL A 104 -8.61 -2.78 -27.98
C VAL A 104 -9.36 -1.60 -27.39
N ILE A 105 -9.03 -0.39 -27.83
CA ILE A 105 -9.76 0.86 -27.59
C ILE A 105 -10.45 1.25 -28.88
N SER A 106 -11.79 1.42 -28.86
CA SER A 106 -12.56 1.91 -30.02
C SER A 106 -12.72 3.43 -29.91
N MET A 107 -12.21 4.14 -30.89
CA MET A 107 -12.26 5.61 -30.94
C MET A 107 -13.06 6.10 -32.18
N PRO A 108 -13.80 7.22 -32.05
CA PRO A 108 -14.41 7.86 -33.21
C PRO A 108 -13.36 8.18 -34.27
N VAL A 109 -13.72 8.03 -35.53
CA VAL A 109 -12.90 8.32 -36.73
C VAL A 109 -11.70 7.39 -36.90
N LEU A 110 -10.93 7.10 -35.83
CA LEU A 110 -9.73 6.24 -35.89
C LEU A 110 -10.09 4.74 -35.83
N GLY A 111 -11.31 4.40 -35.36
CA GLY A 111 -11.71 2.99 -35.22
C GLY A 111 -11.05 2.27 -34.06
N ASP A 112 -10.69 1.02 -34.27
CA ASP A 112 -10.17 0.12 -33.27
C ASP A 112 -8.63 0.19 -33.16
N LEU A 113 -8.13 0.54 -31.98
CA LEU A 113 -6.71 0.69 -31.69
C LEU A 113 -6.26 -0.39 -30.69
N ASN A 114 -5.24 -1.14 -31.03
CA ASN A 114 -4.66 -2.10 -30.10
C ASN A 114 -3.86 -1.37 -29.01
N ALA A 115 -4.25 -1.56 -27.73
CA ALA A 115 -3.67 -0.90 -26.58
C ALA A 115 -3.06 -1.88 -25.56
N ILE A 116 -3.25 -3.21 -25.72
CA ILE A 116 -2.70 -4.20 -24.80
C ILE A 116 -1.16 -4.19 -24.82
N GLY A 117 -0.53 -4.18 -23.63
CA GLY A 117 0.93 -4.20 -23.51
C GLY A 117 1.62 -2.90 -23.95
N VAL A 118 0.86 -1.83 -24.25
CA VAL A 118 1.38 -0.50 -24.63
C VAL A 118 1.32 0.42 -23.42
N THR A 119 2.31 1.27 -23.24
CA THR A 119 2.24 2.30 -22.21
C THR A 119 1.38 3.47 -22.67
N THR A 120 0.90 4.29 -21.75
CA THR A 120 0.15 5.54 -22.08
C THR A 120 0.95 6.46 -22.98
N GLU A 121 2.27 6.55 -22.81
CA GLU A 121 3.16 7.36 -23.65
C GLU A 121 3.26 6.81 -25.07
N GLN A 122 3.42 5.48 -25.21
CA GLN A 122 3.42 4.84 -26.54
C GLN A 122 2.08 4.97 -27.25
N LEU A 123 0.96 4.86 -26.51
CA LEU A 123 -0.37 5.08 -27.08
C LEU A 123 -0.53 6.53 -27.55
N LYS A 124 -0.05 7.50 -26.76
CA LYS A 124 -0.05 8.93 -27.13
C LYS A 124 0.71 9.16 -28.44
N ASP A 125 1.95 8.62 -28.55
CA ASP A 125 2.79 8.83 -29.73
C ASP A 125 2.16 8.23 -30.98
N ARG A 126 1.53 7.06 -30.85
CA ARG A 126 0.78 6.43 -31.92
C ARG A 126 -0.43 7.27 -32.34
N LEU A 127 -1.23 7.75 -31.38
CA LEU A 127 -2.37 8.62 -31.65
C LEU A 127 -1.95 9.91 -32.33
N VAL A 128 -0.87 10.55 -31.90
CA VAL A 128 -0.33 11.76 -32.57
C VAL A 128 0.01 11.44 -34.02
N THR A 129 0.59 10.29 -34.30
CA THR A 129 0.96 9.90 -35.66
C THR A 129 -0.26 9.69 -36.56
N GLU A 130 -1.26 8.95 -36.07
CA GLU A 130 -2.48 8.67 -36.82
C GLU A 130 -3.33 9.95 -37.03
N LEU A 131 -3.40 10.81 -36.01
CA LEU A 131 -4.19 12.05 -36.09
C LEU A 131 -3.60 13.12 -37.04
N LYS A 132 -2.32 13.05 -37.42
CA LYS A 132 -1.72 13.97 -38.40
C LYS A 132 -2.37 13.93 -39.77
N GLU A 133 -3.04 12.85 -40.11
CA GLU A 133 -3.80 12.74 -41.37
C GLU A 133 -5.09 13.55 -41.33
N TYR A 134 -5.62 13.84 -40.15
CA TYR A 134 -6.91 14.52 -39.98
C TYR A 134 -6.77 15.91 -39.35
N LEU A 135 -5.76 16.12 -38.53
CA LEU A 135 -5.58 17.35 -37.74
C LEU A 135 -4.22 17.98 -37.99
N LYS A 136 -4.22 19.29 -38.08
CA LYS A 136 -2.97 20.05 -38.11
C LYS A 136 -2.44 20.22 -36.68
N GLU A 137 -1.21 19.75 -36.43
CA GLU A 137 -0.51 19.85 -35.15
C GLU A 137 -1.33 19.29 -33.99
N PRO A 138 -1.71 17.99 -34.02
CA PRO A 138 -2.49 17.38 -32.94
C PRO A 138 -1.66 17.29 -31.64
N ILE A 139 -2.28 17.67 -30.53
CA ILE A 139 -1.77 17.53 -29.17
C ILE A 139 -2.65 16.50 -28.49
N VAL A 140 -2.05 15.40 -28.02
CA VAL A 140 -2.75 14.31 -27.37
C VAL A 140 -2.28 14.17 -25.91
N SER A 141 -3.23 14.09 -24.99
CA SER A 141 -2.98 13.71 -23.59
C SER A 141 -3.64 12.38 -23.31
N VAL A 142 -2.88 11.40 -22.81
CA VAL A 142 -3.36 10.08 -22.43
C VAL A 142 -3.07 9.85 -20.96
N ARG A 143 -4.09 9.46 -20.18
CA ARG A 143 -3.97 9.20 -18.74
C ARG A 143 -4.76 7.96 -18.34
N LEU A 144 -4.20 7.12 -17.51
CA LEU A 144 -4.92 6.02 -16.85
C LEU A 144 -5.76 6.59 -15.70
N VAL A 145 -7.08 6.36 -15.69
CA VAL A 145 -7.99 7.01 -14.71
C VAL A 145 -8.56 6.05 -13.68
N ASN A 146 -8.41 4.74 -13.86
CA ASN A 146 -8.86 3.74 -12.90
C ASN A 146 -7.70 3.05 -12.16
N PHE A 147 -6.51 3.68 -12.15
CA PHE A 147 -5.38 3.15 -11.39
C PHE A 147 -5.72 3.14 -9.90
N LYS A 148 -5.65 1.98 -9.29
CA LYS A 148 -5.88 1.78 -7.86
C LYS A 148 -4.96 0.71 -7.31
N VAL A 149 -4.63 0.83 -6.04
CA VAL A 149 -3.93 -0.18 -5.24
C VAL A 149 -4.72 -0.46 -3.97
N THR A 150 -4.63 -1.67 -3.45
CA THR A 150 -5.37 -2.06 -2.25
C THR A 150 -4.41 -2.29 -1.10
N ILE A 151 -4.66 -1.67 0.04
CA ILE A 151 -3.85 -1.84 1.26
C ILE A 151 -4.70 -2.53 2.32
N ILE A 152 -4.23 -3.68 2.81
CA ILE A 152 -4.92 -4.49 3.81
C ILE A 152 -3.97 -4.99 4.90
N GLY A 153 -4.53 -5.49 6.00
CA GLY A 153 -3.80 -6.03 7.14
C GLY A 153 -3.54 -4.99 8.23
N GLU A 154 -2.38 -5.04 8.84
CA GLU A 154 -2.00 -4.21 9.99
C GLU A 154 -1.55 -2.80 9.61
N VAL A 155 -2.46 -2.05 9.04
CA VAL A 155 -2.35 -0.61 8.76
C VAL A 155 -3.44 0.15 9.52
N ASN A 156 -3.26 1.44 9.72
CA ASN A 156 -4.23 2.23 10.48
C ASN A 156 -5.56 2.41 9.73
N ARG A 157 -5.53 2.43 8.39
CA ARG A 157 -6.72 2.57 7.53
C ARG A 157 -6.62 1.64 6.32
N PRO A 158 -7.05 0.36 6.45
CA PRO A 158 -7.16 -0.52 5.30
C PRO A 158 -8.14 0.06 4.27
N GLN A 159 -7.72 0.19 3.02
CA GLN A 159 -8.54 0.81 1.98
C GLN A 159 -8.03 0.49 0.57
N VAL A 160 -8.87 0.78 -0.41
CA VAL A 160 -8.48 0.90 -1.81
C VAL A 160 -8.09 2.35 -2.06
N ILE A 161 -6.91 2.58 -2.58
CA ILE A 161 -6.34 3.91 -2.83
C ILE A 161 -6.39 4.16 -4.33
N PRO A 162 -7.18 5.12 -4.82
CA PRO A 162 -7.07 5.60 -6.18
C PRO A 162 -5.74 6.36 -6.32
N VAL A 163 -5.03 6.10 -7.41
CA VAL A 163 -3.75 6.72 -7.69
C VAL A 163 -3.95 7.80 -8.76
N ASP A 164 -3.68 9.02 -8.38
CA ASP A 164 -3.68 10.14 -9.33
C ASP A 164 -2.32 10.19 -10.05
N GLY A 165 -2.33 9.76 -11.30
CA GLY A 165 -1.13 9.56 -12.11
C GLY A 165 -0.76 8.09 -12.29
N GLU A 166 0.49 7.81 -12.69
CA GLU A 166 0.93 6.48 -13.09
C GLU A 166 1.97 5.86 -12.14
N LYS A 167 2.32 6.59 -11.08
CA LYS A 167 3.42 6.20 -10.19
C LYS A 167 3.01 6.28 -8.74
N ILE A 168 3.13 5.17 -8.05
CA ILE A 168 3.03 5.10 -6.61
C ILE A 168 3.96 3.98 -6.11
N ASN A 169 4.65 4.20 -5.00
CA ASN A 169 5.42 3.17 -4.35
C ASN A 169 4.75 2.69 -3.05
N VAL A 170 5.23 1.57 -2.51
CA VAL A 170 4.64 0.97 -1.31
C VAL A 170 4.66 1.91 -0.12
N LEU A 171 5.69 2.73 0.08
CA LEU A 171 5.76 3.68 1.20
C LEU A 171 4.72 4.81 1.05
N GLN A 172 4.52 5.31 -0.16
CA GLN A 172 3.48 6.30 -0.43
C GLN A 172 2.09 5.72 -0.17
N ALA A 173 1.85 4.50 -0.64
CA ALA A 173 0.57 3.80 -0.42
C ALA A 173 0.33 3.53 1.07
N LEU A 174 1.34 3.08 1.82
CA LEU A 174 1.25 2.91 3.26
C LEU A 174 1.00 4.25 3.97
N GLY A 175 1.67 5.34 3.55
CA GLY A 175 1.43 6.67 4.08
C GLY A 175 -0.02 7.14 3.89
N LEU A 176 -0.61 6.91 2.70
CA LEU A 176 -2.02 7.20 2.43
C LEU A 176 -2.98 6.32 3.27
N ALA A 177 -2.58 5.10 3.59
CA ALA A 177 -3.29 4.21 4.52
C ALA A 177 -3.04 4.55 6.00
N GLY A 178 -2.38 5.66 6.31
CA GLY A 178 -2.08 6.11 7.67
C GLY A 178 -0.94 5.35 8.33
N ASP A 179 -0.06 4.74 7.54
CA ASP A 179 1.08 3.90 7.93
C ASP A 179 0.67 2.56 8.57
N MET A 180 1.67 1.71 8.79
CA MET A 180 1.50 0.45 9.50
C MET A 180 1.18 0.68 10.97
N SER A 181 0.27 -0.12 11.53
CA SER A 181 -0.01 -0.10 12.95
C SER A 181 1.22 -0.50 13.78
N ILE A 182 1.18 -0.29 15.09
CA ILE A 182 2.24 -0.74 16.01
C ILE A 182 2.41 -2.27 15.99
N TYR A 183 1.41 -2.99 15.51
CA TYR A 183 1.42 -4.45 15.37
C TYR A 183 1.78 -4.90 13.95
N GLY A 184 2.00 -3.97 13.02
CA GLY A 184 2.37 -4.27 11.65
C GLY A 184 3.81 -4.77 11.52
N ASN A 185 3.98 -5.90 10.86
CA ASN A 185 5.29 -6.53 10.65
C ASN A 185 6.03 -5.87 9.48
N ARG A 186 6.95 -4.95 9.78
CA ARG A 186 7.75 -4.24 8.78
C ARG A 186 8.76 -5.11 8.05
N VAL A 187 9.05 -6.29 8.61
CA VAL A 187 10.01 -7.23 8.00
C VAL A 187 9.36 -8.05 6.89
N ASN A 188 8.03 -8.19 6.90
CA ASN A 188 7.31 -9.06 5.97
C ASN A 188 6.05 -8.39 5.40
N VAL A 189 6.26 -7.35 4.63
CA VAL A 189 5.19 -6.74 3.84
C VAL A 189 5.11 -7.46 2.50
N LYS A 190 3.94 -7.97 2.15
CA LYS A 190 3.70 -8.69 0.90
C LYS A 190 3.04 -7.78 -0.12
N VAL A 191 3.55 -7.82 -1.34
CA VAL A 191 2.90 -7.21 -2.50
C VAL A 191 2.47 -8.32 -3.43
N MET A 192 1.17 -8.42 -3.66
CA MET A 192 0.56 -9.40 -4.55
C MET A 192 0.19 -8.71 -5.85
N ARG A 193 0.71 -9.21 -6.94
CA ARG A 193 0.52 -8.70 -8.31
C ARG A 193 -0.02 -9.79 -9.19
N ASN A 194 -1.13 -9.52 -9.84
CA ASN A 194 -1.67 -10.42 -10.85
C ASN A 194 -0.94 -10.19 -12.18
N LEU A 195 -0.38 -11.25 -12.76
CA LEU A 195 0.29 -11.23 -14.05
C LEU A 195 -0.28 -12.35 -14.89
N ASN A 196 -1.14 -12.00 -15.83
CA ASN A 196 -1.89 -12.95 -16.65
C ASN A 196 -2.63 -13.97 -15.77
N ASP A 197 -2.35 -15.27 -15.91
CA ASP A 197 -3.01 -16.34 -15.17
C ASP A 197 -2.32 -16.71 -13.85
N SER A 198 -1.35 -15.91 -13.39
CA SER A 198 -0.59 -16.19 -12.18
C SER A 198 -0.50 -14.99 -11.24
N MET A 199 -0.54 -15.26 -9.93
CA MET A 199 -0.29 -14.25 -8.91
C MET A 199 1.16 -14.34 -8.45
N LYS A 200 1.92 -13.25 -8.62
CA LYS A 200 3.27 -13.12 -8.06
C LYS A 200 3.20 -12.42 -6.72
N VAL A 201 3.96 -12.94 -5.74
CA VAL A 201 4.05 -12.36 -4.40
C VAL A 201 5.48 -11.93 -4.13
N GLY A 202 5.67 -10.62 -3.94
CA GLY A 202 6.94 -10.04 -3.50
C GLY A 202 6.94 -9.82 -2.00
N PHE A 203 8.10 -10.00 -1.37
CA PHE A 203 8.30 -9.77 0.07
C PHE A 203 9.23 -8.59 0.25
N LEU A 204 8.81 -7.62 1.06
CA LEU A 204 9.56 -6.40 1.35
C LEU A 204 9.89 -6.33 2.84
N ASN A 205 11.19 -6.15 3.13
CA ASN A 205 11.65 -5.90 4.49
C ASN A 205 12.00 -4.42 4.64
N PHE A 206 11.10 -3.66 5.23
CA PHE A 206 11.28 -2.22 5.43
C PHE A 206 12.19 -1.85 6.60
N ASN A 207 12.70 -2.81 7.37
CA ASN A 207 13.77 -2.53 8.32
C ASN A 207 15.11 -2.30 7.61
N THR A 208 15.21 -2.64 6.32
CA THR A 208 16.42 -2.46 5.51
C THR A 208 16.14 -1.71 4.22
N THR A 209 17.15 -1.02 3.72
CA THR A 209 17.11 -0.31 2.43
C THR A 209 16.95 -1.23 1.23
N LYS A 210 17.20 -2.53 1.37
CA LYS A 210 17.01 -3.53 0.30
C LYS A 210 15.57 -3.57 -0.24
N ALA A 211 14.58 -3.18 0.57
CA ALA A 211 13.20 -3.07 0.12
C ALA A 211 13.07 -2.12 -1.09
N LEU A 212 13.87 -1.04 -1.14
CA LEU A 212 13.84 -0.04 -2.21
C LEU A 212 14.36 -0.57 -3.56
N GLN A 213 15.12 -1.66 -3.52
CA GLN A 213 15.70 -2.32 -4.71
C GLN A 213 14.82 -3.44 -5.26
N SER A 214 13.69 -3.71 -4.62
CA SER A 214 12.77 -4.76 -5.07
C SER A 214 11.94 -4.29 -6.27
N PRO A 215 11.67 -5.16 -7.27
CA PRO A 215 10.75 -4.87 -8.37
C PRO A 215 9.29 -4.71 -7.90
N PHE A 216 8.99 -5.11 -6.67
CA PHE A 216 7.68 -4.92 -6.04
C PHE A 216 7.58 -3.62 -5.22
N PHE A 217 8.65 -2.83 -5.14
CA PHE A 217 8.61 -1.55 -4.43
C PHE A 217 7.75 -0.51 -5.16
N GLN A 218 7.86 -0.46 -6.50
CA GLN A 218 6.95 0.30 -7.34
C GLN A 218 5.67 -0.51 -7.57
N LEU A 219 4.52 0.08 -7.24
CA LEU A 219 3.23 -0.59 -7.37
C LEU A 219 2.68 -0.43 -8.78
N HIS A 220 1.99 -1.46 -9.25
CA HIS A 220 1.25 -1.49 -10.51
C HIS A 220 -0.25 -1.48 -10.25
N GLN A 221 -1.02 -1.27 -11.31
CA GLN A 221 -2.48 -1.33 -11.30
C GLN A 221 -2.98 -2.64 -10.65
N ASN A 222 -3.93 -2.51 -9.73
CA ASN A 222 -4.57 -3.61 -8.99
C ASN A 222 -3.63 -4.40 -8.03
N ASP A 223 -2.41 -3.92 -7.74
CA ASP A 223 -1.58 -4.52 -6.71
C ASP A 223 -2.27 -4.50 -5.35
N VAL A 224 -2.06 -5.56 -4.58
CA VAL A 224 -2.51 -5.65 -3.18
C VAL A 224 -1.31 -5.68 -2.26
N VAL A 225 -1.22 -4.71 -1.36
CA VAL A 225 -0.21 -4.65 -0.31
C VAL A 225 -0.81 -5.20 0.98
N TYR A 226 -0.25 -6.28 1.48
CA TYR A 226 -0.67 -6.90 2.72
C TYR A 226 0.40 -6.78 3.80
N VAL A 227 0.04 -6.14 4.90
CA VAL A 227 0.88 -6.01 6.09
C VAL A 227 0.48 -7.08 7.09
N GLU A 228 1.38 -8.04 7.35
CA GLU A 228 1.15 -9.08 8.34
C GLU A 228 1.18 -8.53 9.76
N PRO A 229 0.38 -9.08 10.69
CA PRO A 229 0.53 -8.80 12.11
C PRO A 229 1.79 -9.47 12.68
N TYR A 230 2.43 -8.84 13.65
CA TYR A 230 3.40 -9.54 14.48
C TYR A 230 2.74 -10.70 15.25
N LYS A 231 3.46 -11.79 15.42
CA LYS A 231 2.99 -12.96 16.20
C LYS A 231 2.57 -12.60 17.63
N THR A 232 3.15 -11.55 18.20
CA THR A 232 2.78 -11.04 19.53
C THR A 232 1.33 -10.54 19.61
N LYS A 233 0.69 -10.16 18.49
CA LYS A 233 -0.72 -9.77 18.49
C LYS A 233 -1.62 -10.97 18.76
N SER A 234 -1.33 -12.14 18.19
CA SER A 234 -2.10 -13.36 18.44
C SER A 234 -2.01 -13.82 19.89
N LEU A 235 -0.83 -13.70 20.50
CA LEU A 235 -0.63 -14.04 21.91
C LEU A 235 -1.37 -13.09 22.88
N ARG A 236 -1.54 -11.81 22.51
CA ARG A 236 -2.33 -10.86 23.32
C ARG A 236 -3.84 -11.05 23.17
N SER A 237 -4.29 -11.53 22.02
CA SER A 237 -5.70 -11.83 21.76
C SER A 237 -6.21 -13.05 22.57
N GLU A 238 -5.32 -13.98 22.89
CA GLU A 238 -5.66 -15.18 23.67
C GLU A 238 -5.39 -14.94 25.15
N SER A 239 -6.45 -14.60 25.90
CA SER A 239 -6.65 -14.79 27.35
C SER A 239 -5.50 -14.44 28.33
N PHE A 240 -4.26 -14.29 27.88
CA PHE A 240 -3.10 -14.10 28.77
C PHE A 240 -3.18 -12.79 29.58
N SER A 241 -3.63 -11.71 28.96
CA SER A 241 -3.80 -10.42 29.67
C SER A 241 -4.95 -10.44 30.67
N PHE A 242 -5.92 -11.36 30.52
CA PHE A 242 -7.02 -11.54 31.45
C PHE A 242 -6.64 -12.40 32.67
N TRP A 243 -5.87 -13.47 32.46
CA TRP A 243 -5.50 -14.41 33.51
C TRP A 243 -4.36 -13.91 34.43
N VAL A 244 -3.42 -13.12 33.89
CA VAL A 244 -2.27 -12.62 34.67
C VAL A 244 -2.68 -11.79 35.89
N PRO A 245 -3.62 -10.81 35.81
CA PRO A 245 -4.07 -10.06 37.00
C PRO A 245 -4.78 -10.95 38.01
N ILE A 246 -5.56 -11.94 37.55
CA ILE A 246 -6.29 -12.86 38.41
C ILE A 246 -5.31 -13.75 39.19
N ILE A 247 -4.33 -14.35 38.51
CA ILE A 247 -3.31 -15.18 39.15
C ILE A 247 -2.51 -14.36 40.16
N LEU A 248 -2.13 -13.12 39.78
CA LEU A 248 -1.37 -12.24 40.66
C LEU A 248 -2.17 -11.86 41.91
N SER A 249 -3.48 -11.60 41.81
CA SER A 249 -4.36 -11.27 42.91
C SER A 249 -4.55 -12.47 43.85
N VAL A 250 -4.69 -13.68 43.31
CA VAL A 250 -4.78 -14.92 44.11
C VAL A 250 -3.49 -15.17 44.87
N VAL A 251 -2.33 -15.05 44.21
CA VAL A 251 -1.00 -15.21 44.85
C VAL A 251 -0.80 -14.20 45.98
N THR A 252 -1.13 -12.91 45.76
CA THR A 252 -1.01 -11.90 46.81
C THR A 252 -1.95 -12.16 47.99
N THR A 253 -3.18 -12.58 47.72
CA THR A 253 -4.14 -12.90 48.78
C THR A 253 -3.68 -14.10 49.62
N VAL A 254 -3.21 -15.16 48.96
CA VAL A 254 -2.70 -16.38 49.65
C VAL A 254 -1.45 -16.05 50.50
N THR A 255 -0.55 -15.22 50.00
CA THR A 255 0.64 -14.79 50.76
C THR A 255 0.27 -13.94 51.95
N LEU A 256 -0.72 -13.07 51.86
CA LEU A 256 -1.21 -12.24 53.00
C LEU A 256 -1.88 -13.13 54.07
N ILE A 257 -2.70 -14.10 53.68
CA ILE A 257 -3.34 -15.04 54.62
C ILE A 257 -2.28 -15.90 55.33
N ALA A 258 -1.33 -16.44 54.57
CA ALA A 258 -0.24 -17.25 55.14
C ALA A 258 0.63 -16.48 56.10
N TRP A 259 0.87 -15.18 55.84
CA TRP A 259 1.59 -14.30 56.72
C TRP A 259 0.82 -14.06 58.04
N ARG A 260 -0.51 -13.86 57.95
CA ARG A 260 -1.38 -13.61 59.11
C ARG A 260 -1.55 -14.84 60.03
N LEU A 261 -1.55 -16.05 59.43
CA LEU A 261 -1.68 -17.31 60.19
C LEU A 261 -0.35 -17.80 60.80
N GLY A 262 0.79 -17.31 60.27
CA GLY A 262 2.12 -17.66 60.75
C GLY A 262 2.72 -16.69 61.80
N ASN A 263 1.98 -15.61 62.12
CA ASN A 263 2.25 -14.71 63.23
C ASN A 263 1.13 -14.76 64.26
#